data_430c16cb966980921c7140eacaa61e0e
#
_entry.id   430c16cb966980921c7140eacaa61e0e
#
_cell.length_a   1.000
_cell.length_b   1.000
_cell.length_c   1.000
_cell.angle_alpha   90.00
_cell.angle_beta   90.00
_cell.angle_gamma   90.00
#
_symmetry.space_group_name_H-M   'P 1'
#
loop_
_entity.id
_entity.type
_entity.pdbx_description
1 polymer ?
#
loop_
_entity_poly.entity_id
_entity_poly.type
_entity_poly.pdbx_seq_one_letter_code
_entity_poly.pdbx_strand_id
1 'polypeptide(L)'
;MISLPTFSDIVMAATRIKDGAHRTPVLTSRFLNETTGTSLFLKAENFQRVGAFKFRGATNAIATLPAEKRQCGVVAFSSGNHAQAVAAAAKDAGIPAIIVMPEDAPGMKLAATRGYGAEIVIYDRYSQDRQAIAARIAEERGATLLPPFNHPDIIAGQGTAALELFERTGPLDALFVPVGGGGLASGCALVAAAVSPGCAVIGVEPAAGDDARRSLAAGRIVSIDVPRTIADGAQTTALGSLTFPLLQKYLLRIVTIEDNALVETMRLLAERMKIVVEPTGCLGVAAALAHAAEWKGKKIGVIVSGGNIDMARFAALLGQRA
;
A
#
# COMPACT_ATOMS: atom_id res chain seq x y z
N MET A 1 -10.52 -23.52 3.17
CA MET A 1 -9.28 -22.73 2.95
C MET A 1 -9.66 -21.55 2.07
N ILE A 2 -9.22 -20.33 2.42
CA ILE A 2 -9.39 -19.12 1.58
C ILE A 2 -8.46 -19.30 0.37
N SER A 3 -8.98 -19.17 -0.85
CA SER A 3 -8.19 -19.27 -2.07
C SER A 3 -7.33 -18.02 -2.28
N LEU A 4 -6.15 -18.18 -2.88
CA LEU A 4 -5.33 -17.04 -3.30
C LEU A 4 -6.02 -16.31 -4.45
N PRO A 5 -5.96 -14.96 -4.48
CA PRO A 5 -6.49 -14.20 -5.60
C PRO A 5 -5.67 -14.46 -6.87
N THR A 6 -6.33 -14.29 -8.01
CA THR A 6 -5.79 -14.49 -9.35
C THR A 6 -5.78 -13.17 -10.14
N PHE A 7 -5.17 -13.16 -11.32
CA PHE A 7 -5.27 -12.02 -12.25
C PHE A 7 -6.72 -11.73 -12.65
N SER A 8 -7.56 -12.76 -12.84
CA SER A 8 -8.97 -12.59 -13.15
C SER A 8 -9.72 -11.81 -12.05
N ASP A 9 -9.39 -12.06 -10.78
CA ASP A 9 -9.99 -11.34 -9.66
C ASP A 9 -9.60 -9.84 -9.68
N ILE A 10 -8.40 -9.51 -10.14
CA ILE A 10 -7.94 -8.13 -10.30
C ILE A 10 -8.71 -7.43 -11.44
N VAL A 11 -8.92 -8.10 -12.56
CA VAL A 11 -9.72 -7.57 -13.67
C VAL A 11 -11.17 -7.31 -13.23
N MET A 12 -11.76 -8.24 -12.47
CA MET A 12 -13.09 -8.04 -11.89
C MET A 12 -13.09 -6.89 -10.86
N ALA A 13 -12.04 -6.77 -10.05
CA ALA A 13 -11.88 -5.66 -9.10
C ALA A 13 -11.81 -4.31 -9.84
N ALA A 14 -11.04 -4.22 -10.94
CA ALA A 14 -10.96 -3.00 -11.76
C ALA A 14 -12.34 -2.56 -12.27
N THR A 15 -13.18 -3.51 -12.70
CA THR A 15 -14.56 -3.22 -13.13
C THR A 15 -15.43 -2.73 -11.97
N ARG A 16 -15.30 -3.34 -10.77
CA ARG A 16 -16.10 -2.96 -9.60
C ARG A 16 -15.77 -1.57 -9.06
N ILE A 17 -14.50 -1.19 -9.08
CA ILE A 17 -14.04 0.07 -8.47
C ILE A 17 -13.98 1.25 -9.43
N LYS A 18 -14.26 1.07 -10.72
CA LYS A 18 -14.06 2.06 -11.80
C LYS A 18 -14.72 3.42 -11.56
N ASP A 19 -15.89 3.44 -10.92
CA ASP A 19 -16.65 4.66 -10.65
C ASP A 19 -16.36 5.25 -9.27
N GLY A 20 -15.70 4.49 -8.37
CA GLY A 20 -15.36 4.89 -7.01
C GLY A 20 -13.91 5.31 -6.83
N ALA A 21 -12.98 4.58 -7.39
CA ALA A 21 -11.54 4.87 -7.29
C ALA A 21 -11.06 5.75 -8.45
N HIS A 22 -10.11 6.64 -8.18
CA HIS A 22 -9.49 7.42 -9.24
C HIS A 22 -8.59 6.54 -10.10
N ARG A 23 -8.68 6.70 -11.43
CA ARG A 23 -7.63 6.25 -12.33
C ARG A 23 -6.46 7.22 -12.22
N THR A 24 -5.52 6.94 -11.31
CA THR A 24 -4.42 7.84 -10.99
C THR A 24 -3.44 7.99 -12.15
N PRO A 25 -2.76 9.15 -12.29
CA PRO A 25 -1.83 9.38 -13.39
C PRO A 25 -0.58 8.49 -13.29
N VAL A 26 0.01 8.23 -14.45
CA VAL A 26 1.38 7.73 -14.58
C VAL A 26 2.26 8.93 -14.94
N LEU A 27 3.11 9.32 -14.01
CA LEU A 27 3.99 10.48 -14.14
C LEU A 27 5.35 10.03 -14.69
N THR A 28 6.00 10.95 -15.42
CA THR A 28 7.38 10.81 -15.88
C THR A 28 8.17 12.06 -15.53
N SER A 29 9.48 11.96 -15.42
CA SER A 29 10.36 13.09 -15.17
C SER A 29 11.62 12.96 -16.02
N ARG A 30 11.87 13.94 -16.90
CA ARG A 30 13.11 13.97 -17.69
C ARG A 30 14.34 14.00 -16.78
N PHE A 31 14.30 14.79 -15.71
CA PHE A 31 15.38 14.84 -14.74
C PHE A 31 15.69 13.47 -14.13
N LEU A 32 14.66 12.72 -13.66
CA LEU A 32 14.86 11.39 -13.10
C LEU A 32 15.38 10.41 -14.15
N ASN A 33 14.86 10.45 -15.38
CA ASN A 33 15.30 9.59 -16.45
C ASN A 33 16.76 9.83 -16.82
N GLU A 34 17.19 11.08 -16.91
CA GLU A 34 18.59 11.45 -17.18
C GLU A 34 19.50 11.02 -16.03
N THR A 35 19.09 11.24 -14.77
CA THR A 35 19.85 10.87 -13.57
C THR A 35 20.06 9.35 -13.47
N THR A 36 19.04 8.57 -13.79
CA THR A 36 19.07 7.10 -13.67
C THR A 36 19.56 6.41 -14.94
N GLY A 37 19.51 7.07 -16.08
CA GLY A 37 19.74 6.44 -17.39
C GLY A 37 18.64 5.43 -17.77
N THR A 38 17.42 5.57 -17.21
CA THR A 38 16.28 4.68 -17.41
C THR A 38 15.05 5.46 -17.90
N SER A 39 13.99 4.77 -18.28
CA SER A 39 12.67 5.37 -18.49
C SER A 39 11.78 5.03 -17.29
N LEU A 40 11.62 5.98 -16.36
CA LEU A 40 10.80 5.80 -15.14
C LEU A 40 9.34 6.20 -15.38
N PHE A 41 8.43 5.33 -14.95
CA PHE A 41 6.99 5.51 -14.97
C PHE A 41 6.43 5.39 -13.56
N LEU A 42 6.02 6.50 -12.96
CA LEU A 42 5.57 6.58 -11.58
C LEU A 42 4.04 6.49 -11.52
N LYS A 43 3.49 5.39 -11.04
CA LYS A 43 2.06 5.26 -10.76
C LYS A 43 1.73 5.99 -9.47
N ALA A 44 1.10 7.15 -9.60
CA ALA A 44 0.98 8.14 -8.54
C ALA A 44 -0.27 7.92 -7.66
N GLU A 45 -0.22 6.92 -6.77
CA GLU A 45 -1.32 6.61 -5.84
C GLU A 45 -1.47 7.63 -4.70
N ASN A 46 -0.55 8.59 -4.57
CA ASN A 46 -0.74 9.78 -3.74
C ASN A 46 -1.88 10.69 -4.25
N PHE A 47 -2.30 10.54 -5.50
CA PHE A 47 -3.49 11.20 -6.08
C PHE A 47 -4.76 10.34 -5.99
N GLN A 48 -4.70 9.16 -5.41
CA GLN A 48 -5.88 8.35 -5.17
C GLN A 48 -6.79 9.02 -4.15
N ARG A 49 -8.08 8.70 -4.14
CA ARG A 49 -9.00 9.08 -3.06
C ARG A 49 -8.39 8.67 -1.72
N VAL A 50 -8.62 9.45 -0.71
CA VAL A 50 -7.98 9.39 0.62
C VAL A 50 -6.44 9.45 0.59
N GLY A 51 -5.83 9.84 -0.52
CA GLY A 51 -4.39 10.08 -0.66
C GLY A 51 -3.50 8.83 -0.68
N ALA A 52 -4.05 7.62 -0.89
CA ALA A 52 -3.27 6.39 -0.93
C ALA A 52 -3.97 5.23 -1.65
N PHE A 53 -3.20 4.29 -2.20
CA PHE A 53 -3.65 3.09 -2.90
C PHE A 53 -4.67 2.25 -2.13
N LYS A 54 -4.68 2.34 -0.80
CA LYS A 54 -5.53 1.54 0.10
C LYS A 54 -7.02 1.64 -0.25
N PHE A 55 -7.44 2.76 -0.82
CA PHE A 55 -8.82 2.96 -1.23
C PHE A 55 -9.30 1.93 -2.25
N ARG A 56 -8.43 1.49 -3.17
CA ARG A 56 -8.74 0.48 -4.19
C ARG A 56 -9.21 -0.84 -3.57
N GLY A 57 -8.39 -1.38 -2.65
CA GLY A 57 -8.71 -2.63 -1.98
C GLY A 57 -9.90 -2.52 -1.04
N ALA A 58 -10.03 -1.43 -0.29
CA ALA A 58 -11.18 -1.20 0.58
C ALA A 58 -12.49 -1.14 -0.22
N THR A 59 -12.50 -0.38 -1.32
CA THR A 59 -13.67 -0.28 -2.21
C THR A 59 -14.03 -1.63 -2.82
N ASN A 60 -13.04 -2.39 -3.33
CA ASN A 60 -13.30 -3.71 -3.90
C ASN A 60 -13.86 -4.69 -2.85
N ALA A 61 -13.24 -4.77 -1.66
CA ALA A 61 -13.69 -5.68 -0.62
C ALA A 61 -15.11 -5.34 -0.10
N ILE A 62 -15.45 -4.06 0.00
CA ILE A 62 -16.81 -3.65 0.37
C ILE A 62 -17.81 -3.95 -0.76
N ALA A 63 -17.43 -3.77 -2.02
CA ALA A 63 -18.29 -4.06 -3.15
C ALA A 63 -18.62 -5.56 -3.29
N THR A 64 -17.75 -6.45 -2.81
CA THR A 64 -17.96 -7.91 -2.82
C THR A 64 -18.78 -8.43 -1.65
N LEU A 65 -19.12 -7.60 -0.66
CA LEU A 65 -19.90 -8.04 0.49
C LEU A 65 -21.29 -8.54 0.07
N PRO A 66 -21.72 -9.72 0.55
CA PRO A 66 -23.10 -10.17 0.41
C PRO A 66 -24.10 -9.15 0.98
N ALA A 67 -25.30 -9.09 0.39
CA ALA A 67 -26.31 -8.09 0.77
C ALA A 67 -26.65 -8.12 2.27
N GLU A 68 -26.73 -9.32 2.86
CA GLU A 68 -27.00 -9.55 4.28
C GLU A 68 -25.87 -9.04 5.19
N LYS A 69 -24.63 -9.02 4.71
CA LYS A 69 -23.46 -8.51 5.45
C LYS A 69 -23.35 -6.99 5.39
N ARG A 70 -23.88 -6.36 4.35
CA ARG A 70 -23.80 -4.89 4.19
C ARG A 70 -24.49 -4.15 5.32
N GLN A 71 -25.61 -4.65 5.83
CA GLN A 71 -26.36 -4.02 6.93
C GLN A 71 -25.56 -4.01 8.23
N CYS A 72 -24.78 -5.05 8.49
CA CYS A 72 -23.90 -5.15 9.65
C CYS A 72 -22.62 -4.31 9.51
N GLY A 73 -22.26 -3.93 8.29
CA GLY A 73 -21.09 -3.10 7.97
C GLY A 73 -19.76 -3.81 8.08
N VAL A 74 -18.71 -3.02 8.28
CA VAL A 74 -17.32 -3.49 8.28
C VAL A 74 -16.57 -3.02 9.53
N VAL A 75 -15.60 -3.83 9.95
CA VAL A 75 -14.63 -3.49 11.00
C VAL A 75 -13.23 -3.52 10.41
N ALA A 76 -12.40 -2.53 10.72
CA ALA A 76 -10.98 -2.54 10.36
C ALA A 76 -10.12 -2.07 11.52
N PHE A 77 -8.83 -2.37 11.47
CA PHE A 77 -7.84 -1.89 12.43
C PHE A 77 -6.66 -1.27 11.69
N SER A 78 -6.39 0.00 11.96
CA SER A 78 -5.27 0.72 11.37
C SER A 78 -5.15 2.12 11.98
N SER A 79 -3.94 2.64 12.08
CA SER A 79 -3.68 4.04 12.46
C SER A 79 -3.53 4.99 11.27
N GLY A 80 -3.66 4.51 10.02
CA GLY A 80 -3.27 5.28 8.84
C GLY A 80 -4.18 5.11 7.62
N ASN A 81 -3.55 4.92 6.46
CA ASN A 81 -4.21 4.91 5.15
C ASN A 81 -5.35 3.88 5.01
N HIS A 82 -5.23 2.71 5.65
CA HIS A 82 -6.29 1.70 5.58
C HIS A 82 -7.53 2.10 6.39
N ALA A 83 -7.36 2.72 7.56
CA ALA A 83 -8.47 3.25 8.35
C ALA A 83 -9.33 4.22 7.54
N GLN A 84 -8.69 5.23 6.93
CA GLN A 84 -9.36 6.22 6.11
C GLN A 84 -10.00 5.59 4.86
N ALA A 85 -9.31 4.64 4.24
CA ALA A 85 -9.80 3.96 3.04
C ALA A 85 -11.08 3.16 3.31
N VAL A 86 -11.12 2.38 4.40
CA VAL A 86 -12.31 1.61 4.79
C VAL A 86 -13.46 2.54 5.18
N ALA A 87 -13.18 3.58 6.00
CA ALA A 87 -14.19 4.55 6.39
C ALA A 87 -14.83 5.27 5.19
N ALA A 88 -13.99 5.75 4.24
CA ALA A 88 -14.46 6.43 3.04
C ALA A 88 -15.24 5.50 2.09
N ALA A 89 -14.74 4.29 1.86
CA ALA A 89 -15.42 3.32 0.99
C ALA A 89 -16.74 2.83 1.60
N ALA A 90 -16.81 2.66 2.92
CA ALA A 90 -18.05 2.33 3.62
C ALA A 90 -19.09 3.46 3.53
N LYS A 91 -18.65 4.72 3.70
CA LYS A 91 -19.51 5.90 3.50
C LYS A 91 -20.11 5.94 2.09
N ASP A 92 -19.28 5.72 1.06
CA ASP A 92 -19.75 5.69 -0.33
C ASP A 92 -20.76 4.56 -0.58
N ALA A 93 -20.56 3.42 0.07
CA ALA A 93 -21.45 2.27 -0.01
C ALA A 93 -22.72 2.39 0.87
N GLY A 94 -22.81 3.43 1.72
CA GLY A 94 -23.93 3.63 2.64
C GLY A 94 -24.01 2.58 3.76
N ILE A 95 -22.86 2.01 4.19
CA ILE A 95 -22.80 0.96 5.21
C ILE A 95 -22.03 1.44 6.46
N PRO A 96 -22.34 0.88 7.66
CA PRO A 96 -21.59 1.19 8.88
C PRO A 96 -20.11 0.79 8.77
N ALA A 97 -19.22 1.58 9.40
CA ALA A 97 -17.81 1.23 9.55
C ALA A 97 -17.35 1.49 11.00
N ILE A 98 -16.63 0.53 11.56
CA ILE A 98 -15.98 0.63 12.87
C ILE A 98 -14.48 0.48 12.67
N ILE A 99 -13.69 1.47 13.15
CA ILE A 99 -12.25 1.48 12.98
C ILE A 99 -11.55 1.44 14.34
N VAL A 100 -10.80 0.39 14.58
CA VAL A 100 -9.96 0.25 15.78
C VAL A 100 -8.65 1.01 15.54
N MET A 101 -8.42 2.08 16.30
CA MET A 101 -7.28 2.99 16.15
C MET A 101 -6.55 3.14 17.49
N PRO A 102 -5.21 3.23 17.49
CA PRO A 102 -4.48 3.44 18.75
C PRO A 102 -4.69 4.87 19.26
N GLU A 103 -4.62 5.04 20.58
CA GLU A 103 -4.80 6.33 21.25
C GLU A 103 -3.78 7.40 20.83
N ASP A 104 -2.56 6.98 20.50
CA ASP A 104 -1.46 7.81 20.00
C ASP A 104 -1.48 8.02 18.48
N ALA A 105 -2.57 7.66 17.80
CA ALA A 105 -2.72 7.93 16.38
C ALA A 105 -2.69 9.44 16.12
N PRO A 106 -2.01 9.90 15.02
CA PRO A 106 -1.97 11.31 14.67
C PRO A 106 -3.39 11.91 14.60
N GLY A 107 -3.60 13.06 15.26
CA GLY A 107 -4.92 13.71 15.38
C GLY A 107 -5.58 13.95 14.02
N MET A 108 -4.79 14.30 13.00
CA MET A 108 -5.27 14.47 11.62
C MET A 108 -5.87 13.17 11.03
N LYS A 109 -5.25 12.01 11.29
CA LYS A 109 -5.73 10.71 10.80
C LYS A 109 -7.01 10.29 11.53
N LEU A 110 -7.10 10.56 12.84
CA LEU A 110 -8.32 10.36 13.63
C LEU A 110 -9.48 11.25 13.13
N ALA A 111 -9.20 12.56 12.95
CA ALA A 111 -10.20 13.52 12.47
C ALA A 111 -10.70 13.16 11.07
N ALA A 112 -9.81 12.78 10.15
CA ALA A 112 -10.16 12.35 8.80
C ALA A 112 -11.06 11.10 8.83
N THR A 113 -10.71 10.09 9.64
CA THR A 113 -11.50 8.85 9.77
C THR A 113 -12.91 9.14 10.33
N ARG A 114 -13.02 10.00 11.35
CA ARG A 114 -14.31 10.48 11.86
C ARG A 114 -15.12 11.26 10.81
N GLY A 115 -14.45 12.10 10.04
CA GLY A 115 -15.06 12.89 8.96
C GLY A 115 -15.71 12.04 7.86
N TYR A 116 -15.27 10.80 7.69
CA TYR A 116 -15.94 9.82 6.83
C TYR A 116 -17.13 9.12 7.50
N GLY A 117 -17.44 9.41 8.78
CA GLY A 117 -18.59 8.88 9.49
C GLY A 117 -18.36 7.52 10.15
N ALA A 118 -17.13 7.06 10.27
CA ALA A 118 -16.82 5.81 10.96
C ALA A 118 -16.86 5.97 12.48
N GLU A 119 -17.39 4.96 13.19
CA GLU A 119 -17.23 4.77 14.63
C GLU A 119 -15.75 4.44 14.92
N ILE A 120 -15.13 5.11 15.89
CA ILE A 120 -13.75 4.86 16.28
C ILE A 120 -13.71 4.20 17.64
N VAL A 121 -13.06 3.05 17.71
CA VAL A 121 -12.72 2.35 18.95
C VAL A 121 -11.24 2.56 19.21
N ILE A 122 -10.94 3.22 20.34
CA ILE A 122 -9.56 3.51 20.75
C ILE A 122 -8.99 2.31 21.52
N TYR A 123 -7.69 2.00 21.28
CA TYR A 123 -6.96 0.97 22.01
C TYR A 123 -5.55 1.44 22.37
N ASP A 124 -4.99 0.88 23.46
CA ASP A 124 -3.59 1.05 23.82
C ASP A 124 -2.72 0.03 23.05
N ARG A 125 -1.84 0.52 22.15
CA ARG A 125 -0.99 -0.34 21.31
C ARG A 125 0.08 -1.12 22.06
N TYR A 126 0.38 -0.72 23.30
CA TYR A 126 1.43 -1.35 24.10
C TYR A 126 0.90 -2.49 25.00
N SER A 127 -0.41 -2.51 25.27
CA SER A 127 -1.03 -3.50 26.16
C SER A 127 -2.15 -4.32 25.50
N GLN A 128 -2.63 -3.93 24.31
CA GLN A 128 -3.80 -4.53 23.69
C GLN A 128 -3.52 -4.98 22.24
N ASP A 129 -4.14 -6.10 21.85
CA ASP A 129 -4.08 -6.60 20.48
C ASP A 129 -5.23 -6.03 19.64
N ARG A 130 -4.88 -5.11 18.74
CA ARG A 130 -5.82 -4.47 17.80
C ARG A 130 -6.59 -5.45 16.92
N GLN A 131 -5.97 -6.58 16.55
CA GLN A 131 -6.59 -7.56 15.69
C GLN A 131 -7.64 -8.37 16.47
N ALA A 132 -7.31 -8.78 17.69
CA ALA A 132 -8.24 -9.45 18.58
C ALA A 132 -9.45 -8.55 18.94
N ILE A 133 -9.22 -7.26 19.22
CA ILE A 133 -10.30 -6.29 19.46
C ILE A 133 -11.22 -6.18 18.23
N ALA A 134 -10.65 -5.98 17.04
CA ALA A 134 -11.43 -5.84 15.82
C ALA A 134 -12.21 -7.12 15.46
N ALA A 135 -11.61 -8.30 15.68
CA ALA A 135 -12.28 -9.59 15.45
C ALA A 135 -13.48 -9.77 16.40
N ARG A 136 -13.31 -9.47 17.69
CA ARG A 136 -14.40 -9.53 18.68
C ARG A 136 -15.55 -8.59 18.30
N ILE A 137 -15.26 -7.33 17.95
CA ILE A 137 -16.28 -6.37 17.53
C ILE A 137 -17.01 -6.86 16.26
N ALA A 138 -16.27 -7.42 15.29
CA ALA A 138 -16.86 -7.97 14.08
C ALA A 138 -17.82 -9.11 14.38
N GLU A 139 -17.47 -10.01 15.30
CA GLU A 139 -18.32 -11.11 15.75
C GLU A 139 -19.57 -10.58 16.48
N GLU A 140 -19.40 -9.71 17.48
CA GLU A 140 -20.49 -9.14 18.28
C GLU A 140 -21.52 -8.35 17.43
N ARG A 141 -21.04 -7.66 16.37
CA ARG A 141 -21.89 -6.85 15.49
C ARG A 141 -22.34 -7.59 14.23
N GLY A 142 -21.89 -8.82 14.00
CA GLY A 142 -22.10 -9.57 12.76
C GLY A 142 -21.42 -8.92 11.53
N ALA A 143 -20.54 -7.95 11.75
CA ALA A 143 -19.86 -7.18 10.72
C ALA A 143 -18.71 -7.95 10.06
N THR A 144 -18.23 -7.49 8.91
CA THR A 144 -17.11 -8.12 8.21
C THR A 144 -15.79 -7.47 8.60
N LEU A 145 -14.83 -8.25 9.07
CA LEU A 145 -13.47 -7.78 9.36
C LEU A 145 -12.70 -7.60 8.05
N LEU A 146 -12.17 -6.40 7.80
CA LEU A 146 -11.33 -6.07 6.66
C LEU A 146 -9.90 -5.77 7.11
N PRO A 147 -9.00 -6.76 7.04
CA PRO A 147 -7.59 -6.58 7.41
C PRO A 147 -6.87 -5.72 6.35
N PRO A 148 -5.74 -5.06 6.73
CA PRO A 148 -5.09 -4.07 5.86
C PRO A 148 -4.39 -4.65 4.61
N PHE A 149 -4.19 -5.97 4.52
CA PHE A 149 -3.49 -6.61 3.40
C PHE A 149 -3.82 -8.10 3.21
N ASN A 150 -4.10 -8.86 4.26
CA ASN A 150 -4.22 -10.32 4.19
C ASN A 150 -5.67 -10.76 3.89
N HIS A 151 -6.19 -10.32 2.75
CA HIS A 151 -7.54 -10.63 2.28
C HIS A 151 -7.56 -10.68 0.74
N PRO A 152 -8.21 -11.67 0.10
CA PRO A 152 -8.16 -11.82 -1.35
C PRO A 152 -8.69 -10.60 -2.10
N ASP A 153 -9.82 -10.03 -1.67
CA ASP A 153 -10.40 -8.86 -2.32
C ASP A 153 -9.60 -7.58 -2.09
N ILE A 154 -8.92 -7.46 -0.94
CA ILE A 154 -7.98 -6.36 -0.70
C ILE A 154 -6.80 -6.48 -1.67
N ILE A 155 -6.18 -7.66 -1.79
CA ILE A 155 -5.05 -7.89 -2.70
C ILE A 155 -5.48 -7.62 -4.16
N ALA A 156 -6.64 -8.14 -4.57
CA ALA A 156 -7.17 -7.94 -5.92
C ALA A 156 -7.41 -6.46 -6.23
N GLY A 157 -8.05 -5.73 -5.32
CA GLY A 157 -8.27 -4.29 -5.47
C GLY A 157 -6.97 -3.49 -5.57
N GLN A 158 -5.95 -3.81 -4.76
CA GLN A 158 -4.64 -3.16 -4.81
C GLN A 158 -3.91 -3.41 -6.14
N GLY A 159 -4.06 -4.61 -6.70
CA GLY A 159 -3.46 -4.98 -7.99
C GLY A 159 -3.93 -4.10 -9.16
N THR A 160 -5.10 -3.47 -9.07
CA THR A 160 -5.61 -2.56 -10.11
C THR A 160 -4.69 -1.37 -10.37
N ALA A 161 -3.85 -0.96 -9.39
CA ALA A 161 -2.84 0.08 -9.60
C ALA A 161 -1.80 -0.33 -10.67
N ALA A 162 -1.30 -1.56 -10.60
CA ALA A 162 -0.38 -2.09 -11.60
C ALA A 162 -1.10 -2.35 -12.94
N LEU A 163 -2.35 -2.82 -12.94
CA LEU A 163 -3.12 -3.00 -14.17
C LEU A 163 -3.20 -1.69 -14.97
N GLU A 164 -3.58 -0.59 -14.33
CA GLU A 164 -3.62 0.73 -14.96
C GLU A 164 -2.24 1.23 -15.41
N LEU A 165 -1.17 0.89 -14.66
CA LEU A 165 0.20 1.22 -15.05
C LEU A 165 0.57 0.52 -16.37
N PHE A 166 0.39 -0.81 -16.44
CA PHE A 166 0.71 -1.58 -17.65
C PHE A 166 -0.18 -1.23 -18.84
N GLU A 167 -1.44 -0.91 -18.65
CA GLU A 167 -2.33 -0.38 -19.71
C GLU A 167 -1.78 0.93 -20.30
N ARG A 168 -1.13 1.77 -19.49
CA ARG A 168 -0.57 3.05 -19.93
C ARG A 168 0.81 2.92 -20.59
N THR A 169 1.68 2.01 -20.08
CA THR A 169 3.08 1.92 -20.48
C THR A 169 3.38 0.80 -21.47
N GLY A 170 2.49 -0.20 -21.57
CA GLY A 170 2.83 -1.50 -22.12
C GLY A 170 3.81 -2.26 -21.24
N PRO A 171 4.50 -3.27 -21.77
CA PRO A 171 5.47 -4.06 -21.00
C PRO A 171 6.59 -3.22 -20.40
N LEU A 172 6.99 -3.60 -19.17
CA LEU A 172 8.09 -3.00 -18.42
C LEU A 172 9.18 -4.04 -18.16
N ASP A 173 10.43 -3.60 -18.02
CA ASP A 173 11.56 -4.47 -17.65
C ASP A 173 11.59 -4.75 -16.14
N ALA A 174 11.18 -3.76 -15.32
CA ALA A 174 11.11 -3.90 -13.88
C ALA A 174 9.93 -3.11 -13.27
N LEU A 175 9.46 -3.55 -12.09
CA LEU A 175 8.43 -2.86 -11.30
C LEU A 175 8.86 -2.83 -9.83
N PHE A 176 9.07 -1.63 -9.27
CA PHE A 176 9.38 -1.43 -7.86
C PHE A 176 8.11 -1.14 -7.07
N VAL A 177 7.86 -1.92 -6.04
CA VAL A 177 6.62 -1.85 -5.25
C VAL A 177 6.93 -1.82 -3.75
N PRO A 178 6.44 -0.84 -2.98
CA PRO A 178 6.55 -0.85 -1.53
C PRO A 178 5.92 -2.09 -0.90
N VAL A 179 6.61 -2.67 0.08
CA VAL A 179 6.16 -3.83 0.85
C VAL A 179 6.02 -3.42 2.33
N GLY A 180 4.84 -3.64 2.88
CA GLY A 180 4.59 -3.84 4.29
C GLY A 180 4.07 -5.27 4.43
N GLY A 181 2.82 -5.50 4.81
CA GLY A 181 2.24 -6.86 4.87
C GLY A 181 2.02 -7.56 3.52
N GLY A 182 2.46 -6.98 2.41
CA GLY A 182 2.56 -7.60 1.09
C GLY A 182 1.35 -7.48 0.17
N GLY A 183 0.22 -6.87 0.60
CA GLY A 183 -1.01 -6.86 -0.20
C GLY A 183 -0.89 -6.14 -1.55
N LEU A 184 -0.27 -4.95 -1.57
CA LEU A 184 -0.02 -4.21 -2.81
C LEU A 184 0.94 -4.96 -3.73
N ALA A 185 2.08 -5.40 -3.19
CA ALA A 185 3.10 -6.08 -3.96
C ALA A 185 2.59 -7.41 -4.54
N SER A 186 1.77 -8.17 -3.78
CA SER A 186 1.12 -9.39 -4.27
C SER A 186 0.19 -9.12 -5.46
N GLY A 187 -0.67 -8.09 -5.35
CA GLY A 187 -1.55 -7.69 -6.45
C GLY A 187 -0.79 -7.23 -7.68
N CYS A 188 0.24 -6.38 -7.50
CA CYS A 188 1.10 -5.91 -8.58
C CYS A 188 1.86 -7.05 -9.27
N ALA A 189 2.36 -8.01 -8.49
CA ALA A 189 3.10 -9.15 -9.01
C ALA A 189 2.22 -10.10 -9.83
N LEU A 190 0.97 -10.32 -9.41
CA LEU A 190 -0.01 -11.08 -10.20
C LEU A 190 -0.29 -10.43 -11.55
N VAL A 191 -0.43 -9.11 -11.59
CA VAL A 191 -0.60 -8.38 -12.85
C VAL A 191 0.64 -8.48 -13.72
N ALA A 192 1.83 -8.19 -13.18
CA ALA A 192 3.07 -8.28 -13.94
C ALA A 192 3.27 -9.67 -14.57
N ALA A 193 3.05 -10.72 -13.80
CA ALA A 193 3.16 -12.09 -14.29
C ALA A 193 2.19 -12.42 -15.45
N ALA A 194 1.01 -11.81 -15.46
CA ALA A 194 -0.01 -12.04 -16.49
C ALA A 194 0.21 -11.20 -17.76
N VAL A 195 0.57 -9.91 -17.63
CA VAL A 195 0.58 -8.97 -18.77
C VAL A 195 1.99 -8.59 -19.25
N SER A 196 3.01 -8.86 -18.45
CA SER A 196 4.43 -8.60 -18.76
C SER A 196 5.32 -9.67 -18.13
N PRO A 197 5.29 -10.93 -18.60
CA PRO A 197 5.96 -12.07 -17.94
C PRO A 197 7.48 -11.91 -17.78
N GLY A 198 8.11 -11.02 -18.57
CA GLY A 198 9.53 -10.68 -18.44
C GLY A 198 9.83 -9.58 -17.43
N CYS A 199 8.82 -8.97 -16.83
CA CYS A 199 8.99 -7.88 -15.87
C CYS A 199 9.50 -8.41 -14.51
N ALA A 200 10.66 -7.94 -14.08
CA ALA A 200 11.20 -8.22 -12.76
C ALA A 200 10.45 -7.40 -11.70
N VAL A 201 9.67 -8.04 -10.82
CA VAL A 201 9.01 -7.35 -9.71
C VAL A 201 9.94 -7.33 -8.50
N ILE A 202 10.26 -6.13 -8.00
CA ILE A 202 11.13 -5.88 -6.86
C ILE A 202 10.31 -5.30 -5.72
N GLY A 203 10.23 -6.02 -4.60
CA GLY A 203 9.66 -5.49 -3.36
C GLY A 203 10.65 -4.53 -2.69
N VAL A 204 10.10 -3.50 -2.02
CA VAL A 204 10.93 -2.50 -1.33
C VAL A 204 10.43 -2.30 0.09
N GLU A 205 11.28 -2.54 1.08
CA GLU A 205 11.04 -2.35 2.50
C GLU A 205 11.93 -1.24 3.08
N PRO A 206 11.54 -0.61 4.22
CA PRO A 206 12.48 0.17 5.01
C PRO A 206 13.53 -0.77 5.63
N ALA A 207 14.79 -0.33 5.74
CA ALA A 207 15.87 -1.17 6.25
C ALA A 207 15.65 -1.67 7.69
N ALA A 208 14.97 -0.87 8.51
CA ALA A 208 14.59 -1.25 9.87
C ALA A 208 13.46 -2.29 9.93
N GLY A 209 12.73 -2.52 8.85
CA GLY A 209 11.56 -3.41 8.79
C GLY A 209 11.66 -4.39 7.63
N ASP A 210 12.64 -5.28 7.66
CA ASP A 210 12.99 -6.21 6.59
C ASP A 210 12.39 -7.61 6.76
N ASP A 211 11.22 -7.70 7.37
CA ASP A 211 10.54 -8.97 7.67
C ASP A 211 10.19 -9.76 6.42
N ALA A 212 9.77 -9.11 5.34
CA ALA A 212 9.45 -9.79 4.10
C ALA A 212 10.72 -10.30 3.40
N ARG A 213 11.81 -9.54 3.38
CA ARG A 213 13.11 -9.99 2.87
C ARG A 213 13.60 -11.22 3.62
N ARG A 214 13.53 -11.20 4.96
CA ARG A 214 13.88 -12.35 5.81
C ARG A 214 12.96 -13.54 5.55
N SER A 215 11.67 -13.28 5.38
CA SER A 215 10.68 -14.34 5.11
C SER A 215 10.96 -15.06 3.79
N LEU A 216 11.25 -14.31 2.71
CA LEU A 216 11.59 -14.91 1.41
C LEU A 216 12.90 -15.71 1.49
N ALA A 217 13.93 -15.18 2.15
CA ALA A 217 15.21 -15.87 2.33
C ALA A 217 15.05 -17.16 3.17
N ALA A 218 14.20 -17.14 4.19
CA ALA A 218 13.95 -18.30 5.07
C ALA A 218 12.96 -19.32 4.51
N GLY A 219 12.24 -18.98 3.41
CA GLY A 219 11.17 -19.83 2.86
C GLY A 219 9.96 -20.00 3.78
N ARG A 220 9.81 -19.14 4.80
CA ARG A 220 8.69 -19.12 5.76
C ARG A 220 8.47 -17.72 6.29
N ILE A 221 7.27 -17.46 6.80
CA ILE A 221 6.98 -16.16 7.42
C ILE A 221 7.87 -15.98 8.66
N VAL A 222 8.60 -14.86 8.68
CA VAL A 222 9.42 -14.41 9.79
C VAL A 222 8.76 -13.19 10.41
N SER A 223 8.61 -13.18 11.73
CA SER A 223 8.12 -12.01 12.47
C SER A 223 9.29 -11.26 13.09
N ILE A 224 9.17 -9.94 13.12
CA ILE A 224 10.09 -9.00 13.76
C ILE A 224 9.35 -8.13 14.77
N ASP A 225 10.06 -7.43 15.63
CA ASP A 225 9.49 -6.36 16.45
C ASP A 225 9.00 -5.20 15.55
N VAL A 226 8.13 -4.33 16.10
CA VAL A 226 7.66 -3.15 15.36
C VAL A 226 8.85 -2.29 14.95
N PRO A 227 9.10 -2.11 13.63
CA PRO A 227 10.28 -1.43 13.14
C PRO A 227 10.23 0.08 13.44
N ARG A 228 11.39 0.63 13.82
CA ARG A 228 11.55 2.08 14.00
C ARG A 228 11.99 2.72 12.70
N THR A 229 11.03 3.21 11.92
CA THR A 229 11.24 3.89 10.63
C THR A 229 10.24 5.02 10.46
N ILE A 230 10.59 6.01 9.65
CA ILE A 230 9.66 7.07 9.23
C ILE A 230 8.61 6.57 8.25
N ALA A 231 8.81 5.42 7.61
CA ALA A 231 7.88 4.79 6.67
C ALA A 231 6.73 4.08 7.42
N ASP A 232 5.87 4.84 8.09
CA ASP A 232 4.80 4.37 8.99
C ASP A 232 3.80 3.40 8.33
N GLY A 233 3.57 3.53 7.03
CA GLY A 233 2.71 2.61 6.26
C GLY A 233 3.33 1.22 6.02
N ALA A 234 4.63 1.05 6.29
CA ALA A 234 5.38 -0.20 6.18
C ALA A 234 5.89 -0.72 7.55
N GLN A 235 5.39 -0.17 8.66
CA GLN A 235 5.66 -0.68 10.03
C GLN A 235 4.85 -1.95 10.32
N THR A 236 5.01 -2.96 9.48
CA THR A 236 4.46 -4.30 9.69
C THR A 236 5.48 -5.20 10.36
N THR A 237 5.02 -6.22 11.06
CA THR A 237 5.89 -7.14 11.81
C THR A 237 6.01 -8.49 11.12
N ALA A 238 5.18 -8.77 10.11
CA ALA A 238 5.19 -10.00 9.32
C ALA A 238 4.34 -9.87 8.06
N LEU A 239 4.64 -10.67 7.05
CA LEU A 239 3.78 -10.90 5.89
C LEU A 239 2.49 -11.63 6.27
N GLY A 240 1.47 -11.48 5.45
CA GLY A 240 0.24 -12.27 5.58
C GLY A 240 0.37 -13.70 5.04
N SER A 241 -0.48 -14.59 5.53
CA SER A 241 -0.54 -15.97 5.07
C SER A 241 -0.95 -16.12 3.60
N LEU A 242 -1.70 -15.14 3.05
CA LEU A 242 -2.05 -15.08 1.63
C LEU A 242 -0.98 -14.35 0.80
N THR A 243 -0.32 -13.36 1.38
CA THR A 243 0.66 -12.55 0.64
C THR A 243 2.01 -13.24 0.50
N PHE A 244 2.47 -13.94 1.54
CA PHE A 244 3.76 -14.64 1.52
C PHE A 244 3.92 -15.60 0.32
N PRO A 245 3.02 -16.56 0.05
CA PRO A 245 3.18 -17.47 -1.08
C PRO A 245 3.12 -16.76 -2.44
N LEU A 246 2.39 -15.65 -2.56
CA LEU A 246 2.36 -14.84 -3.78
C LEU A 246 3.69 -14.12 -4.00
N LEU A 247 4.24 -13.50 -2.94
CA LEU A 247 5.54 -12.81 -3.03
C LEU A 247 6.66 -13.81 -3.30
N GLN A 248 6.67 -14.95 -2.62
CA GLN A 248 7.66 -16.02 -2.83
C GLN A 248 7.66 -16.53 -4.28
N LYS A 249 6.49 -16.60 -4.92
CA LYS A 249 6.35 -17.10 -6.27
C LYS A 249 6.71 -16.09 -7.34
N TYR A 250 6.38 -14.81 -7.13
CA TYR A 250 6.35 -13.83 -8.21
C TYR A 250 7.35 -12.68 -8.07
N LEU A 251 7.96 -12.45 -6.90
CA LEU A 251 9.00 -11.44 -6.77
C LEU A 251 10.36 -11.99 -7.20
N LEU A 252 11.12 -11.15 -7.91
CA LEU A 252 12.54 -11.42 -8.17
C LEU A 252 13.34 -11.36 -6.86
N ARG A 253 13.13 -10.31 -6.08
CA ARG A 253 13.80 -10.06 -4.78
C ARG A 253 13.09 -8.96 -3.99
N ILE A 254 13.51 -8.79 -2.74
CA ILE A 254 13.20 -7.61 -1.93
C ILE A 254 14.49 -6.87 -1.61
N VAL A 255 14.47 -5.55 -1.78
CA VAL A 255 15.55 -4.62 -1.39
C VAL A 255 15.10 -3.74 -0.23
N THR A 256 16.04 -3.21 0.53
CA THR A 256 15.77 -2.34 1.68
C THR A 256 16.33 -0.95 1.46
N ILE A 257 15.65 0.07 1.99
CA ILE A 257 16.02 1.48 1.86
C ILE A 257 16.08 2.13 3.25
N GLU A 258 17.14 2.87 3.49
CA GLU A 258 17.34 3.64 4.73
C GLU A 258 16.44 4.88 4.77
N ASP A 259 16.08 5.30 5.99
CA ASP A 259 15.18 6.46 6.20
C ASP A 259 15.72 7.76 5.59
N ASN A 260 17.04 8.01 5.62
CA ASN A 260 17.63 9.20 5.00
C ASN A 260 17.35 9.26 3.49
N ALA A 261 17.46 8.12 2.78
CA ALA A 261 17.17 8.07 1.34
C ALA A 261 15.67 8.34 1.05
N LEU A 262 14.78 8.01 1.99
CA LEU A 262 13.37 8.40 1.89
C LEU A 262 13.18 9.90 2.00
N VAL A 263 13.87 10.58 2.94
CA VAL A 263 13.83 12.03 3.10
C VAL A 263 14.36 12.74 1.84
N GLU A 264 15.48 12.28 1.29
CA GLU A 264 16.04 12.80 0.05
C GLU A 264 15.08 12.62 -1.13
N THR A 265 14.43 11.46 -1.21
CA THR A 265 13.43 11.17 -2.26
C THR A 265 12.18 12.05 -2.10
N MET A 266 11.69 12.27 -0.87
CA MET A 266 10.60 13.20 -0.59
C MET A 266 10.94 14.61 -1.09
N ARG A 267 12.14 15.12 -0.78
CA ARG A 267 12.63 16.42 -1.23
C ARG A 267 12.68 16.48 -2.76
N LEU A 268 13.29 15.49 -3.39
CA LEU A 268 13.42 15.42 -4.84
C LEU A 268 12.04 15.44 -5.54
N LEU A 269 11.08 14.65 -5.06
CA LEU A 269 9.72 14.61 -5.61
C LEU A 269 9.00 15.97 -5.44
N ALA A 270 9.13 16.60 -4.27
CA ALA A 270 8.55 17.92 -4.02
C ALA A 270 9.19 19.00 -4.88
N GLU A 271 10.52 19.05 -4.98
CA GLU A 271 11.23 20.10 -5.70
C GLU A 271 11.19 19.92 -7.23
N ARG A 272 11.28 18.68 -7.74
CA ARG A 272 11.37 18.43 -9.18
C ARG A 272 10.04 18.11 -9.83
N MET A 273 9.14 17.42 -9.11
CA MET A 273 7.86 16.99 -9.67
C MET A 273 6.66 17.74 -9.09
N LYS A 274 6.85 18.53 -8.03
CA LYS A 274 5.81 19.33 -7.35
C LYS A 274 4.69 18.46 -6.76
N ILE A 275 5.07 17.27 -6.26
CA ILE A 275 4.13 16.35 -5.63
C ILE A 275 4.51 16.09 -4.17
N VAL A 276 3.50 15.96 -3.33
CA VAL A 276 3.66 15.55 -1.92
C VAL A 276 3.51 14.03 -1.84
N VAL A 277 4.54 13.40 -1.28
CA VAL A 277 4.57 11.94 -1.09
C VAL A 277 5.00 11.65 0.35
N GLU A 278 4.30 10.74 1.03
CA GLU A 278 4.68 10.28 2.37
C GLU A 278 5.94 9.39 2.32
N PRO A 279 6.69 9.22 3.42
CA PRO A 279 7.93 8.41 3.42
C PRO A 279 7.74 7.01 2.83
N THR A 280 6.67 6.30 3.23
CA THR A 280 6.34 4.97 2.68
C THR A 280 6.10 5.01 1.17
N GLY A 281 5.49 6.09 0.66
CA GLY A 281 5.25 6.29 -0.77
C GLY A 281 6.52 6.48 -1.58
N CYS A 282 7.62 6.90 -0.93
CA CYS A 282 8.92 7.12 -1.55
C CYS A 282 9.74 5.83 -1.73
N LEU A 283 9.45 4.73 -1.03
CA LEU A 283 10.24 3.50 -1.03
C LEU A 283 10.59 3.03 -2.45
N GLY A 284 9.59 2.91 -3.33
CA GLY A 284 9.80 2.44 -4.71
C GLY A 284 10.71 3.35 -5.53
N VAL A 285 10.56 4.68 -5.38
CA VAL A 285 11.39 5.67 -6.11
C VAL A 285 12.81 5.66 -5.57
N ALA A 286 12.99 5.64 -4.25
CA ALA A 286 14.30 5.56 -3.62
C ALA A 286 15.07 4.31 -4.07
N ALA A 287 14.39 3.15 -4.13
CA ALA A 287 14.99 1.92 -4.62
C ALA A 287 15.34 1.98 -6.11
N ALA A 288 14.48 2.54 -6.94
CA ALA A 288 14.76 2.71 -8.37
C ALA A 288 15.98 3.62 -8.61
N LEU A 289 16.17 4.66 -7.79
CA LEU A 289 17.35 5.53 -7.82
C LEU A 289 18.61 4.77 -7.36
N ALA A 290 18.54 4.08 -6.22
CA ALA A 290 19.67 3.35 -5.64
C ALA A 290 20.19 2.21 -6.54
N HIS A 291 19.29 1.57 -7.27
CA HIS A 291 19.59 0.43 -8.16
C HIS A 291 19.61 0.80 -9.64
N ALA A 292 19.65 2.09 -9.99
CA ALA A 292 19.55 2.58 -11.37
C ALA A 292 20.59 1.94 -12.34
N ALA A 293 21.80 1.72 -11.86
CA ALA A 293 22.88 1.13 -12.67
C ALA A 293 22.54 -0.26 -13.24
N GLU A 294 21.76 -1.06 -12.51
CA GLU A 294 21.33 -2.41 -12.93
C GLU A 294 20.30 -2.34 -14.08
N TRP A 295 19.61 -1.20 -14.24
CA TRP A 295 18.48 -1.04 -15.15
C TRP A 295 18.72 0.00 -16.25
N LYS A 296 19.98 0.35 -16.52
CA LYS A 296 20.32 1.36 -17.53
C LYS A 296 19.71 1.02 -18.90
N GLY A 297 19.04 2.00 -19.52
CA GLY A 297 18.35 1.85 -20.80
C GLY A 297 17.00 1.12 -20.72
N LYS A 298 16.54 0.71 -19.52
CA LYS A 298 15.32 -0.07 -19.29
C LYS A 298 14.12 0.78 -18.97
N LYS A 299 12.90 0.22 -19.17
CA LYS A 299 11.62 0.78 -18.77
C LYS A 299 11.24 0.28 -17.39
N ILE A 300 11.11 1.18 -16.43
CA ILE A 300 10.85 0.84 -15.03
C ILE A 300 9.55 1.47 -14.55
N GLY A 301 8.65 0.64 -14.03
CA GLY A 301 7.50 1.07 -13.29
C GLY A 301 7.82 1.24 -11.80
N VAL A 302 7.20 2.21 -11.17
CA VAL A 302 7.30 2.45 -9.72
C VAL A 302 5.93 2.77 -9.17
N ILE A 303 5.52 2.13 -8.09
CA ILE A 303 4.29 2.49 -7.37
C ILE A 303 4.63 3.52 -6.29
N VAL A 304 4.14 4.75 -6.44
CA VAL A 304 4.15 5.79 -5.40
C VAL A 304 2.90 5.60 -4.55
N SER A 305 3.02 4.93 -3.42
CA SER A 305 1.89 4.28 -2.74
C SER A 305 0.94 5.22 -2.00
N GLY A 306 1.39 6.44 -1.62
CA GLY A 306 0.55 7.42 -0.92
C GLY A 306 1.26 8.73 -0.62
N GLY A 307 0.45 9.73 -0.18
CA GLY A 307 0.93 11.08 0.14
C GLY A 307 0.41 11.64 1.47
N ASN A 308 -0.14 10.80 2.35
CA ASN A 308 -0.77 11.22 3.61
C ASN A 308 0.26 11.53 4.69
N ILE A 309 0.76 12.74 4.66
CA ILE A 309 1.70 13.26 5.65
C ILE A 309 1.21 14.61 6.19
N ASP A 310 1.37 14.81 7.50
CA ASP A 310 1.15 16.12 8.12
C ASP A 310 2.16 17.13 7.57
N MET A 311 1.71 18.36 7.23
CA MET A 311 2.56 19.37 6.61
C MET A 311 3.68 19.85 7.54
N ALA A 312 3.44 19.91 8.85
CA ALA A 312 4.50 20.27 9.81
C ALA A 312 5.54 19.16 9.88
N ARG A 313 5.12 17.88 9.89
CA ARG A 313 6.03 16.72 9.83
C ARG A 313 6.78 16.67 8.50
N PHE A 314 6.12 16.95 7.37
CA PHE A 314 6.74 17.02 6.06
C PHE A 314 7.86 18.06 6.04
N ALA A 315 7.56 19.29 6.51
CA ALA A 315 8.54 20.38 6.60
C ALA A 315 9.70 20.02 7.54
N ALA A 316 9.43 19.42 8.70
CA ALA A 316 10.45 19.00 9.66
C ALA A 316 11.39 17.94 9.07
N LEU A 317 10.87 16.93 8.36
CA LEU A 317 11.70 15.94 7.68
C LEU A 317 12.56 16.57 6.58
N LEU A 318 12.00 17.45 5.76
CA LEU A 318 12.77 18.13 4.72
C LEU A 318 13.80 19.14 5.28
N GLY A 319 13.59 19.66 6.48
CA GLY A 319 14.52 20.58 7.16
C GLY A 319 15.73 19.85 7.79
N GLN A 320 15.68 18.56 7.96
CA GLN A 320 16.83 17.77 8.41
C GLN A 320 17.89 17.77 7.29
N ARG A 321 19.06 18.36 7.55
CA ARG A 321 20.23 18.20 6.67
C ARG A 321 20.80 16.82 6.90
N ALA A 322 21.07 16.10 5.81
CA ALA A 322 21.77 14.81 5.83
C ALA A 322 23.16 14.95 6.42
#